data_cf39280e41cfa9f170882bf28edb59ed
#
_entry.id   cf39280e41cfa9f170882bf28edb59ed
#
_cell.length_a   1.000
_cell.length_b   1.000
_cell.length_c   1.000
_cell.angle_alpha   90.00
_cell.angle_beta   90.00
_cell.angle_gamma   90.00
#
_symmetry.space_group_name_H-M   'P 1'
#
loop_
_entity.id
_entity.type
_entity.pdbx_description
1 polymer ?
#
loop_
_entity_poly.entity_id
_entity_poly.type
_entity_poly.pdbx_seq_one_letter_code
_entity_poly.pdbx_strand_id
1 'polypeptide(L)'
;MAQDLASKPDNDWQDLMFGPALMQNYALSVKGGGKYSTYYNSVGYTNQDGVMKGTNYQRYTLQSKQDFKKGIFQAGTNVVLTYDQSNPLYSVIRGGMVGHTLQAIPTWEQYDENRTGGYGGLYGDVVNLTHPLGMVDDNLMKRYSDNVKIFANAYVSVELMKGLKYKLNLTPDFQFYRYNSYEGLFDFGLAKHDITAVTEQQTRTRNILVENLLTFDRTFGDHKVSALVGYTYQDSRYRYMQGSGQGMPTGITEIDAASQGLAVS
;
A
#
# COMPACT_ATOMS: atom_id res chain seq x y z
N MET A 1 -12.04 48.16 -2.40
CA MET A 1 -11.03 47.09 -2.69
C MET A 1 -9.96 46.95 -1.59
N ALA A 2 -9.18 47.98 -1.21
CA ALA A 2 -8.11 47.82 -0.19
C ALA A 2 -8.65 47.52 1.23
N GLN A 3 -9.78 48.10 1.60
CA GLN A 3 -10.46 47.83 2.91
C GLN A 3 -11.06 46.40 2.97
N ASP A 4 -11.42 45.83 1.84
CA ASP A 4 -12.03 44.50 1.72
C ASP A 4 -10.98 43.40 1.93
N LEU A 5 -9.75 43.62 1.50
CA LEU A 5 -8.64 42.67 1.69
C LEU A 5 -8.14 42.62 3.15
N ALA A 6 -8.19 43.73 3.87
CA ALA A 6 -7.74 43.80 5.27
C ALA A 6 -8.65 42.99 6.23
N SER A 7 -9.88 42.68 5.84
CA SER A 7 -10.81 41.86 6.59
C SER A 7 -10.75 40.36 6.26
N LYS A 8 -9.99 39.96 5.23
CA LYS A 8 -9.83 38.58 4.81
C LYS A 8 -8.73 37.86 5.61
N PRO A 9 -8.83 36.56 5.79
CA PRO A 9 -7.75 35.77 6.40
C PRO A 9 -6.46 35.86 5.56
N ASP A 10 -5.34 35.61 6.22
CA ASP A 10 -4.02 35.46 5.60
C ASP A 10 -3.46 34.09 5.99
N ASN A 11 -3.89 33.05 5.28
CA ASN A 11 -3.57 31.68 5.60
C ASN A 11 -2.28 31.24 4.89
N ASP A 12 -1.35 30.66 5.63
CA ASP A 12 -0.29 29.82 5.07
C ASP A 12 -0.80 28.38 4.91
N TRP A 13 -1.25 28.06 3.71
CA TRP A 13 -1.78 26.74 3.40
C TRP A 13 -0.72 25.64 3.47
N GLN A 14 0.55 25.98 3.29
CA GLN A 14 1.62 25.00 3.42
C GLN A 14 1.82 24.63 4.89
N ASP A 15 1.83 25.59 5.78
CA ASP A 15 1.95 25.37 7.23
C ASP A 15 0.72 24.62 7.79
N LEU A 16 -0.47 24.87 7.24
CA LEU A 16 -1.69 24.16 7.60
C LEU A 16 -1.72 22.68 7.15
N MET A 17 -1.08 22.36 6.02
CA MET A 17 -1.17 21.05 5.38
C MET A 17 0.08 20.21 5.56
N PHE A 18 1.23 20.81 5.80
CA PHE A 18 2.49 20.08 6.01
C PHE A 18 2.97 20.25 7.44
N GLY A 19 3.52 19.19 7.99
CA GLY A 19 4.06 19.20 9.36
C GLY A 19 5.14 18.14 9.53
N PRO A 20 5.81 18.16 10.70
CA PRO A 20 6.74 17.09 11.04
C PRO A 20 6.01 15.76 11.11
N ALA A 21 6.63 14.72 10.53
CA ALA A 21 6.09 13.37 10.49
C ALA A 21 6.94 12.43 11.34
N LEU A 22 6.28 11.65 12.19
CA LEU A 22 6.94 10.66 13.03
C LEU A 22 7.00 9.31 12.31
N MET A 23 8.18 8.69 12.30
CA MET A 23 8.36 7.31 11.88
C MET A 23 8.85 6.47 13.05
N GLN A 24 8.17 5.37 13.31
CA GLN A 24 8.51 4.39 14.34
C GLN A 24 8.68 3.01 13.70
N ASN A 25 9.77 2.34 14.06
CA ASN A 25 10.05 0.99 13.56
C ASN A 25 10.53 0.11 14.71
N TYR A 26 9.80 -0.99 14.95
CA TYR A 26 10.10 -1.96 16.00
C TYR A 26 10.28 -3.32 15.37
N ALA A 27 11.36 -4.01 15.75
CA ALA A 27 11.63 -5.37 15.29
C ALA A 27 12.14 -6.23 16.43
N LEU A 28 11.63 -7.44 16.52
CA LEU A 28 12.12 -8.48 17.42
C LEU A 28 12.43 -9.72 16.61
N SER A 29 13.60 -10.33 16.86
CA SER A 29 13.96 -11.56 16.18
C SER A 29 14.59 -12.56 17.13
N VAL A 30 14.37 -13.84 16.83
CA VAL A 30 15.01 -14.97 17.49
C VAL A 30 15.63 -15.88 16.44
N LYS A 31 16.86 -16.28 16.67
CA LYS A 31 17.58 -17.23 15.81
C LYS A 31 18.26 -18.30 16.65
N GLY A 32 18.38 -19.48 16.10
CA GLY A 32 19.04 -20.59 16.76
C GLY A 32 19.29 -21.73 15.79
N GLY A 33 19.89 -22.76 16.30
CA GLY A 33 20.15 -23.94 15.50
C GLY A 33 20.89 -25.03 16.27
N GLY A 34 20.97 -26.19 15.65
CA GLY A 34 21.65 -27.36 16.13
C GLY A 34 22.49 -28.01 15.02
N LYS A 35 22.87 -29.25 15.21
CA LYS A 35 23.71 -30.00 14.27
C LYS A 35 23.15 -30.10 12.87
N TYR A 36 21.81 -30.14 12.74
CA TYR A 36 21.12 -30.42 11.48
C TYR A 36 20.15 -29.35 11.03
N SER A 37 19.83 -28.38 11.90
CA SER A 37 18.82 -27.36 11.58
C SER A 37 19.22 -25.99 12.10
N THR A 38 18.80 -24.96 11.36
CA THR A 38 18.85 -23.57 11.81
C THR A 38 17.49 -22.92 11.59
N TYR A 39 17.16 -21.97 12.45
CA TYR A 39 15.95 -21.19 12.32
C TYR A 39 16.19 -19.71 12.59
N TYR A 40 15.39 -18.89 11.97
CA TYR A 40 15.28 -17.47 12.20
C TYR A 40 13.79 -17.09 12.15
N ASN A 41 13.28 -16.43 13.19
CA ASN A 41 11.95 -15.88 13.21
C ASN A 41 12.02 -14.41 13.61
N SER A 42 11.23 -13.55 12.97
CA SER A 42 11.13 -12.15 13.34
C SER A 42 9.72 -11.63 13.19
N VAL A 43 9.39 -10.65 14.03
CA VAL A 43 8.18 -9.83 13.93
C VAL A 43 8.63 -8.38 13.84
N GLY A 44 7.96 -7.61 13.00
CA GLY A 44 8.23 -6.19 12.80
C GLY A 44 6.94 -5.39 12.75
N TYR A 45 7.01 -4.16 13.25
CA TYR A 45 5.97 -3.16 13.15
C TYR A 45 6.59 -1.85 12.71
N THR A 46 5.99 -1.22 11.70
CA THR A 46 6.36 0.12 11.24
C THR A 46 5.10 0.99 11.26
N ASN A 47 5.20 2.17 11.83
CA ASN A 47 4.22 3.25 11.69
C ASN A 47 4.92 4.48 11.17
N GLN A 48 4.37 5.10 10.14
CA GLN A 48 4.91 6.29 9.52
C GLN A 48 3.78 7.26 9.23
N ASP A 49 3.78 8.38 9.93
CA ASP A 49 2.92 9.50 9.58
C ASP A 49 3.48 10.19 8.33
N GLY A 50 2.60 10.65 7.45
CA GLY A 50 3.02 11.43 6.29
C GLY A 50 3.26 12.89 6.67
N VAL A 51 4.17 13.56 5.97
CA VAL A 51 4.41 15.01 6.13
C VAL A 51 3.19 15.84 5.72
N MET A 52 2.30 15.29 4.91
CA MET A 52 1.02 15.92 4.59
C MET A 52 -0.07 15.36 5.49
N LYS A 53 -0.88 16.28 6.03
CA LYS A 53 -2.01 15.96 6.91
C LYS A 53 -2.94 14.91 6.29
N GLY A 54 -3.48 14.01 7.12
CA GLY A 54 -4.40 12.94 6.69
C GLY A 54 -3.72 11.74 6.04
N THR A 55 -2.39 11.68 6.01
CA THR A 55 -1.66 10.53 5.46
C THR A 55 -0.94 9.72 6.53
N ASN A 56 -1.05 8.41 6.45
CA ASN A 56 -0.41 7.47 7.37
C ASN A 56 -0.12 6.16 6.66
N TYR A 57 0.91 5.46 7.11
CA TYR A 57 1.26 4.12 6.68
C TYR A 57 1.64 3.24 7.87
N GLN A 58 1.03 2.07 7.95
CA GLN A 58 1.33 1.07 8.98
C GLN A 58 1.64 -0.27 8.33
N ARG A 59 2.64 -0.99 8.87
CA ARG A 59 3.02 -2.32 8.39
C ARG A 59 3.33 -3.26 9.53
N TYR A 60 2.80 -4.46 9.44
CA TYR A 60 3.14 -5.61 10.26
C TYR A 60 3.85 -6.65 9.40
N THR A 61 4.93 -7.19 9.88
CA THR A 61 5.70 -8.21 9.17
C THR A 61 6.00 -9.38 10.10
N LEU A 62 5.75 -10.60 9.61
CA LEU A 62 6.18 -11.83 10.25
C LEU A 62 7.06 -12.59 9.26
N GLN A 63 8.26 -12.97 9.69
CA GLN A 63 9.17 -13.80 8.90
C GLN A 63 9.56 -15.05 9.68
N SER A 64 9.53 -16.20 9.00
CA SER A 64 10.03 -17.47 9.51
C SER A 64 10.90 -18.12 8.46
N LYS A 65 12.16 -18.36 8.79
CA LYS A 65 13.11 -19.08 7.95
C LYS A 65 13.63 -20.29 8.69
N GLN A 66 13.63 -21.45 8.02
CA GLN A 66 14.14 -22.70 8.55
C GLN A 66 14.99 -23.40 7.49
N ASP A 67 16.15 -23.88 7.86
CA ASP A 67 17.02 -24.68 7.02
C ASP A 67 17.37 -25.98 7.76
N PHE A 68 17.36 -27.08 7.04
CA PHE A 68 17.69 -28.42 7.51
C PHE A 68 18.73 -29.05 6.59
N LYS A 69 19.77 -29.69 7.19
CA LYS A 69 20.78 -30.40 6.45
C LYS A 69 21.18 -31.67 7.18
N LYS A 70 21.02 -32.83 6.52
CA LYS A 70 21.48 -34.13 7.06
C LYS A 70 21.96 -35.03 5.92
N GLY A 71 23.23 -35.41 5.97
CA GLY A 71 23.85 -36.21 4.92
C GLY A 71 23.79 -35.52 3.57
N ILE A 72 23.23 -36.21 2.58
CA ILE A 72 23.07 -35.71 1.21
C ILE A 72 21.85 -34.79 1.02
N PHE A 73 20.95 -34.69 2.03
CA PHE A 73 19.71 -33.93 1.96
C PHE A 73 19.84 -32.55 2.60
N GLN A 74 19.30 -31.56 1.91
CA GLN A 74 19.08 -30.22 2.43
C GLN A 74 17.64 -29.80 2.08
N ALA A 75 16.96 -29.17 3.01
CA ALA A 75 15.65 -28.58 2.78
C ALA A 75 15.53 -27.26 3.56
N GLY A 76 14.75 -26.36 3.08
CA GLY A 76 14.50 -25.12 3.81
C GLY A 76 13.22 -24.45 3.37
N THR A 77 12.76 -23.55 4.23
CA THR A 77 11.60 -22.70 4.00
C THR A 77 11.92 -21.28 4.43
N ASN A 78 11.37 -20.32 3.71
CA ASN A 78 11.32 -18.92 4.11
C ASN A 78 9.93 -18.40 3.83
N VAL A 79 9.20 -17.98 4.86
CA VAL A 79 7.85 -17.43 4.76
C VAL A 79 7.88 -16.02 5.30
N VAL A 80 7.36 -15.07 4.52
CA VAL A 80 7.16 -13.68 4.93
C VAL A 80 5.70 -13.33 4.74
N LEU A 81 5.04 -12.97 5.84
CA LEU A 81 3.69 -12.44 5.85
C LEU A 81 3.77 -10.95 6.12
N THR A 82 3.14 -10.16 5.30
CA THR A 82 3.06 -8.71 5.48
C THR A 82 1.60 -8.30 5.41
N TYR A 83 1.21 -7.48 6.37
CA TYR A 83 -0.05 -6.73 6.34
C TYR A 83 0.29 -5.25 6.44
N ASP A 84 -0.16 -4.46 5.49
CA ASP A 84 0.03 -3.03 5.52
C ASP A 84 -1.27 -2.29 5.24
N GLN A 85 -1.41 -1.12 5.87
CA GLN A 85 -2.51 -0.18 5.70
C GLN A 85 -1.96 1.19 5.39
N SER A 86 -2.66 1.96 4.56
CA SER A 86 -2.31 3.36 4.32
C SER A 86 -3.54 4.21 4.00
N ASN A 87 -3.44 5.48 4.35
CA ASN A 87 -4.35 6.52 3.91
C ASN A 87 -3.67 7.29 2.78
N PRO A 88 -3.95 6.94 1.51
CA PRO A 88 -3.29 7.57 0.37
C PRO A 88 -3.84 8.97 0.10
N LEU A 89 -2.98 9.85 -0.43
CA LEU A 89 -3.41 11.16 -0.89
C LEU A 89 -4.39 11.07 -2.06
N TYR A 90 -5.29 12.03 -2.13
CA TYR A 90 -6.14 12.23 -3.30
C TYR A 90 -5.30 12.72 -4.48
N SER A 91 -5.21 11.94 -5.54
CA SER A 91 -4.36 12.22 -6.69
C SER A 91 -5.09 12.46 -8.00
N VAL A 92 -6.42 12.32 -8.02
CA VAL A 92 -7.22 12.35 -9.28
C VAL A 92 -7.32 13.75 -9.88
N ILE A 93 -7.01 14.80 -9.12
CA ILE A 93 -7.07 16.20 -9.57
C ILE A 93 -5.67 16.64 -10.05
N ARG A 94 -5.60 17.48 -11.08
CA ARG A 94 -4.36 18.04 -11.61
C ARG A 94 -3.44 18.58 -10.49
N GLY A 95 -2.24 18.00 -10.37
CA GLY A 95 -1.28 18.34 -9.34
C GLY A 95 -1.50 17.66 -7.98
N GLY A 96 -2.61 16.89 -7.81
CA GLY A 96 -2.95 16.24 -6.54
C GLY A 96 -3.07 17.23 -5.38
N MET A 97 -3.15 16.72 -4.15
CA MET A 97 -3.28 17.55 -2.94
C MET A 97 -2.13 18.54 -2.76
N VAL A 98 -0.90 18.15 -3.10
CA VAL A 98 0.26 19.06 -3.04
C VAL A 98 0.04 20.24 -3.96
N GLY A 99 -0.39 20.02 -5.21
CA GLY A 99 -0.67 21.09 -6.15
C GLY A 99 -1.78 22.04 -5.70
N HIS A 100 -2.86 21.50 -5.10
CA HIS A 100 -3.94 22.33 -4.54
C HIS A 100 -3.49 23.16 -3.35
N THR A 101 -2.69 22.60 -2.46
CA THR A 101 -2.10 23.33 -1.32
C THR A 101 -1.21 24.48 -1.78
N LEU A 102 -0.33 24.23 -2.77
CA LEU A 102 0.58 25.26 -3.28
C LEU A 102 -0.11 26.37 -4.09
N GLN A 103 -1.29 26.11 -4.63
CA GLN A 103 -2.09 27.06 -5.41
C GLN A 103 -3.20 27.73 -4.58
N ALA A 104 -3.44 27.27 -3.35
CA ALA A 104 -4.47 27.82 -2.50
C ALA A 104 -4.15 29.29 -2.14
N ILE A 105 -5.13 30.18 -2.30
CA ILE A 105 -4.94 31.60 -2.06
C ILE A 105 -5.00 31.90 -0.55
N PRO A 106 -4.14 32.77 -0.01
CA PRO A 106 -4.10 33.09 1.43
C PRO A 106 -5.41 33.62 1.99
N THR A 107 -6.19 34.36 1.19
CA THR A 107 -7.47 34.93 1.57
C THR A 107 -8.65 33.96 1.55
N TRP A 108 -8.44 32.70 1.28
CA TRP A 108 -9.47 31.66 1.31
C TRP A 108 -9.79 31.28 2.77
N GLU A 109 -11.05 31.37 3.14
CA GLU A 109 -11.50 31.01 4.49
C GLU A 109 -11.30 29.51 4.75
N GLN A 110 -10.76 29.14 5.90
CA GLN A 110 -10.56 27.75 6.28
C GLN A 110 -11.90 27.05 6.53
N TYR A 111 -12.81 27.70 7.22
CA TYR A 111 -14.10 27.16 7.63
C TYR A 111 -15.25 28.13 7.31
N ASP A 112 -16.42 27.55 6.97
CA ASP A 112 -17.67 28.27 6.79
C ASP A 112 -18.82 27.33 7.19
N GLU A 113 -19.37 27.52 8.39
CA GLU A 113 -20.45 26.66 8.93
C GLU A 113 -21.76 26.74 8.12
N ASN A 114 -21.93 27.75 7.28
CA ASN A 114 -23.11 27.88 6.42
C ASN A 114 -23.01 27.04 5.14
N ARG A 115 -21.88 26.35 4.92
CA ARG A 115 -21.65 25.51 3.75
C ARG A 115 -21.74 24.04 4.09
N THR A 116 -22.19 23.26 3.13
CA THR A 116 -22.13 21.80 3.22
C THR A 116 -20.67 21.38 3.33
N GLY A 117 -20.34 20.63 4.37
CA GLY A 117 -18.98 20.19 4.68
C GLY A 117 -18.21 21.14 5.60
N GLY A 118 -18.71 22.37 5.88
CA GLY A 118 -18.14 23.27 6.89
C GLY A 118 -16.86 24.00 6.49
N TYR A 119 -16.45 23.98 5.22
CA TYR A 119 -15.23 24.61 4.72
C TYR A 119 -15.53 25.79 3.79
N GLY A 120 -14.60 26.75 3.74
CA GLY A 120 -14.72 27.95 2.92
C GLY A 120 -14.83 27.64 1.41
N GLY A 121 -15.59 28.45 0.69
CA GLY A 121 -15.79 28.34 -0.74
C GLY A 121 -14.98 29.33 -1.57
N LEU A 122 -14.46 28.89 -2.72
CA LEU A 122 -13.90 29.74 -3.75
C LEU A 122 -14.89 30.01 -4.86
N TYR A 123 -14.95 31.27 -5.29
CA TYR A 123 -15.77 31.73 -6.41
C TYR A 123 -14.94 32.55 -7.40
N GLY A 124 -15.42 32.65 -8.62
CA GLY A 124 -14.81 33.42 -9.71
C GLY A 124 -13.95 32.55 -10.63
N ASP A 125 -13.05 33.18 -11.35
CA ASP A 125 -12.24 32.55 -12.41
C ASP A 125 -11.07 31.70 -11.89
N VAL A 126 -11.02 31.39 -10.60
CA VAL A 126 -9.97 30.55 -10.02
C VAL A 126 -10.25 29.09 -10.30
N VAL A 127 -9.51 28.54 -11.23
CA VAL A 127 -9.78 27.28 -11.90
C VAL A 127 -9.50 26.07 -10.98
N ASN A 128 -10.51 25.19 -10.79
CA ASN A 128 -10.38 23.81 -10.33
C ASN A 128 -9.56 23.55 -9.07
N LEU A 129 -9.57 24.47 -8.11
CA LEU A 129 -8.99 24.23 -6.79
C LEU A 129 -10.03 23.60 -5.87
N THR A 130 -9.59 22.60 -5.13
CA THR A 130 -10.38 21.95 -4.08
C THR A 130 -9.82 22.37 -2.73
N HIS A 131 -10.68 22.57 -1.74
CA HIS A 131 -10.27 23.04 -0.41
C HIS A 131 -9.29 22.09 0.26
N PRO A 132 -8.03 22.49 0.54
CA PRO A 132 -7.00 21.58 1.03
C PRO A 132 -7.40 20.83 2.31
N LEU A 133 -7.89 21.55 3.33
CA LEU A 133 -8.32 20.95 4.61
C LEU A 133 -9.55 20.05 4.44
N GLY A 134 -10.52 20.45 3.61
CA GLY A 134 -11.72 19.65 3.36
C GLY A 134 -11.43 18.33 2.65
N MET A 135 -10.38 18.29 1.83
CA MET A 135 -9.97 17.06 1.11
C MET A 135 -9.22 16.04 1.96
N VAL A 136 -8.79 16.42 3.15
CA VAL A 136 -8.13 15.54 4.13
C VAL A 136 -8.99 15.31 5.38
N ASP A 137 -10.23 15.77 5.37
CA ASP A 137 -11.21 15.48 6.41
C ASP A 137 -11.85 14.11 6.16
N ASP A 138 -11.64 13.17 7.06
CA ASP A 138 -12.16 11.80 6.95
C ASP A 138 -13.71 11.72 6.95
N ASN A 139 -14.41 12.77 7.41
CA ASN A 139 -15.87 12.84 7.31
C ASN A 139 -16.35 13.17 5.90
N LEU A 140 -15.52 13.84 5.11
CA LEU A 140 -15.84 14.25 3.74
C LEU A 140 -15.12 13.37 2.70
N MET A 141 -13.86 13.02 2.95
CA MET A 141 -12.99 12.36 1.99
C MET A 141 -12.19 11.26 2.68
N LYS A 142 -12.81 10.11 2.88
CA LYS A 142 -12.12 8.98 3.51
C LYS A 142 -11.52 8.06 2.45
N ARG A 143 -10.24 7.79 2.57
CA ARG A 143 -9.53 6.83 1.72
C ARG A 143 -8.65 5.96 2.56
N TYR A 144 -8.72 4.67 2.30
CA TYR A 144 -7.79 3.74 2.90
C TYR A 144 -7.47 2.62 1.91
N SER A 145 -6.31 2.07 2.06
CA SER A 145 -5.95 0.83 1.40
C SER A 145 -5.37 -0.15 2.40
N ASP A 146 -5.65 -1.40 2.22
CA ASP A 146 -5.02 -2.50 2.93
C ASP A 146 -4.48 -3.54 1.96
N ASN A 147 -3.38 -4.15 2.35
CA ASN A 147 -2.66 -5.09 1.52
C ASN A 147 -2.14 -6.25 2.38
N VAL A 148 -2.50 -7.46 2.01
CA VAL A 148 -1.95 -8.69 2.57
C VAL A 148 -1.03 -9.31 1.56
N LYS A 149 0.24 -9.50 1.91
CA LYS A 149 1.22 -10.19 1.06
C LYS A 149 1.74 -11.44 1.77
N ILE A 150 1.70 -12.56 1.06
CA ILE A 150 2.21 -13.87 1.48
C ILE A 150 3.29 -14.28 0.49
N PHE A 151 4.53 -14.14 0.91
CA PHE A 151 5.66 -14.65 0.16
C PHE A 151 6.19 -15.91 0.85
N ALA A 152 6.32 -17.00 0.13
CA ALA A 152 6.93 -18.20 0.65
C ALA A 152 7.94 -18.76 -0.36
N ASN A 153 9.01 -19.34 0.16
CA ASN A 153 9.95 -20.12 -0.60
C ASN A 153 10.19 -21.43 0.14
N ALA A 154 10.10 -22.55 -0.56
CA ALA A 154 10.46 -23.86 -0.04
C ALA A 154 11.39 -24.56 -1.02
N TYR A 155 12.43 -25.18 -0.52
CA TYR A 155 13.33 -25.97 -1.36
C TYR A 155 13.70 -27.31 -0.75
N VAL A 156 13.97 -28.26 -1.63
CA VAL A 156 14.62 -29.51 -1.29
C VAL A 156 15.83 -29.70 -2.23
N SER A 157 16.94 -30.08 -1.69
CA SER A 157 18.16 -30.35 -2.46
C SER A 157 18.75 -31.69 -2.03
N VAL A 158 19.23 -32.47 -3.00
CA VAL A 158 19.89 -33.75 -2.78
C VAL A 158 21.19 -33.82 -3.57
N GLU A 159 22.26 -34.24 -2.91
CA GLU A 159 23.53 -34.56 -3.58
C GLU A 159 23.43 -35.97 -4.14
N LEU A 160 23.20 -36.08 -5.46
CA LEU A 160 22.99 -37.34 -6.16
C LEU A 160 24.26 -38.17 -6.22
N MET A 161 25.39 -37.49 -6.41
CA MET A 161 26.74 -38.06 -6.36
C MET A 161 27.72 -36.92 -6.04
N LYS A 162 28.96 -37.23 -5.69
CA LYS A 162 29.98 -36.25 -5.33
C LYS A 162 30.11 -35.16 -6.40
N GLY A 163 29.72 -33.95 -6.02
CA GLY A 163 29.75 -32.77 -6.87
C GLY A 163 28.49 -32.55 -7.74
N LEU A 164 27.57 -33.54 -7.84
CA LEU A 164 26.32 -33.36 -8.57
C LEU A 164 25.14 -33.20 -7.61
N LYS A 165 24.49 -32.04 -7.66
CA LYS A 165 23.40 -31.66 -6.76
C LYS A 165 22.14 -31.29 -7.56
N TYR A 166 21.02 -31.88 -7.19
CA TYR A 166 19.69 -31.46 -7.66
C TYR A 166 18.99 -30.63 -6.61
N LYS A 167 18.33 -29.55 -7.03
CA LYS A 167 17.50 -28.68 -6.18
C LYS A 167 16.16 -28.41 -6.86
N LEU A 168 15.09 -28.70 -6.15
CA LEU A 168 13.75 -28.24 -6.45
C LEU A 168 13.43 -27.03 -5.55
N ASN A 169 12.95 -25.95 -6.15
CA ASN A 169 12.57 -24.71 -5.47
C ASN A 169 11.15 -24.33 -5.85
N LEU A 170 10.30 -24.03 -4.88
CA LEU A 170 8.92 -23.59 -5.06
C LEU A 170 8.76 -22.24 -4.37
N THR A 171 8.32 -21.22 -5.12
CA THR A 171 8.13 -19.86 -4.60
C THR A 171 6.73 -19.34 -4.97
N PRO A 172 5.71 -19.57 -4.13
CA PRO A 172 4.45 -18.86 -4.23
C PRO A 172 4.57 -17.44 -3.65
N ASP A 173 3.97 -16.47 -4.36
CA ASP A 173 3.81 -15.08 -3.94
C ASP A 173 2.35 -14.67 -4.21
N PHE A 174 1.62 -14.37 -3.14
CA PHE A 174 0.23 -13.93 -3.18
C PHE A 174 0.12 -12.53 -2.63
N GLN A 175 -0.68 -11.69 -3.32
CA GLN A 175 -1.01 -10.36 -2.86
C GLN A 175 -2.51 -10.13 -2.98
N PHE A 176 -3.10 -9.60 -1.91
CA PHE A 176 -4.50 -9.20 -1.82
C PHE A 176 -4.51 -7.73 -1.42
N TYR A 177 -4.83 -6.88 -2.37
CA TYR A 177 -4.92 -5.43 -2.17
C TYR A 177 -6.36 -5.00 -2.24
N ARG A 178 -6.78 -4.16 -1.30
CA ARG A 178 -8.07 -3.49 -1.27
C ARG A 178 -7.85 -1.99 -1.14
N TYR A 179 -8.60 -1.24 -1.90
CA TYR A 179 -8.70 0.22 -1.80
C TYR A 179 -10.17 0.60 -1.66
N ASN A 180 -10.45 1.51 -0.75
CA ASN A 180 -11.78 2.10 -0.55
C ASN A 180 -11.66 3.63 -0.58
N SER A 181 -12.59 4.28 -1.27
CA SER A 181 -12.73 5.73 -1.34
C SER A 181 -14.17 6.10 -1.09
N TYR A 182 -14.40 6.90 -0.07
CA TYR A 182 -15.68 7.53 0.22
C TYR A 182 -15.58 9.03 -0.04
N GLU A 183 -16.59 9.58 -0.70
CA GLU A 183 -16.78 11.01 -0.96
C GLU A 183 -18.11 11.44 -0.38
N GLY A 184 -18.05 12.28 0.66
CA GLY A 184 -19.19 12.87 1.36
C GLY A 184 -19.77 14.08 0.61
N LEU A 185 -20.71 14.75 1.26
CA LEU A 185 -21.31 15.97 0.72
C LEU A 185 -20.45 17.18 1.08
N PHE A 186 -20.14 18.01 0.10
CA PHE A 186 -19.43 19.26 0.34
C PHE A 186 -19.75 20.33 -0.70
N ASP A 187 -19.55 21.60 -0.32
CA ASP A 187 -19.64 22.75 -1.19
C ASP A 187 -18.44 23.68 -0.91
N PHE A 188 -17.39 23.58 -1.73
CA PHE A 188 -16.23 24.45 -1.69
C PHE A 188 -16.29 25.57 -2.73
N GLY A 189 -17.48 25.89 -3.18
CA GLY A 189 -17.75 26.89 -4.20
C GLY A 189 -17.73 26.30 -5.61
N LEU A 190 -16.57 26.35 -6.30
CA LEU A 190 -16.42 25.76 -7.63
C LEU A 190 -16.40 24.21 -7.59
N ALA A 191 -15.83 23.66 -6.53
CA ALA A 191 -15.87 22.21 -6.29
C ALA A 191 -17.05 21.88 -5.37
N LYS A 192 -17.97 21.06 -5.86
CA LYS A 192 -19.19 20.70 -5.15
C LYS A 192 -19.49 19.21 -5.33
N HIS A 193 -19.99 18.57 -4.29
CA HIS A 193 -20.40 17.19 -4.28
C HIS A 193 -21.75 17.06 -3.55
N ASP A 194 -22.82 16.86 -4.31
CA ASP A 194 -24.20 16.89 -3.81
C ASP A 194 -24.78 15.50 -3.51
N ILE A 195 -24.02 14.43 -3.81
CA ILE A 195 -24.41 13.06 -3.54
C ILE A 195 -23.21 12.26 -3.04
N THR A 196 -23.39 11.52 -1.96
CA THR A 196 -22.31 10.65 -1.45
C THR A 196 -21.92 9.59 -2.47
N ALA A 197 -20.63 9.29 -2.58
CA ALA A 197 -20.12 8.26 -3.46
C ALA A 197 -19.13 7.35 -2.75
N VAL A 198 -19.12 6.07 -3.13
CA VAL A 198 -18.12 5.11 -2.68
C VAL A 198 -17.56 4.35 -3.87
N THR A 199 -16.27 4.09 -3.83
CA THR A 199 -15.60 3.19 -4.78
C THR A 199 -14.76 2.20 -3.99
N GLU A 200 -14.97 0.92 -4.24
CA GLU A 200 -14.17 -0.17 -3.69
C GLU A 200 -13.45 -0.91 -4.81
N GLN A 201 -12.15 -1.14 -4.63
CA GLN A 201 -11.31 -1.89 -5.57
C GLN A 201 -10.66 -3.05 -4.85
N GLN A 202 -10.68 -4.22 -5.47
CA GLN A 202 -10.00 -5.40 -4.99
C GLN A 202 -9.07 -5.95 -6.08
N THR A 203 -7.82 -6.12 -5.74
CA THR A 203 -6.82 -6.71 -6.62
C THR A 203 -6.24 -7.96 -5.99
N ARG A 204 -6.18 -9.04 -6.75
CA ARG A 204 -5.54 -10.29 -6.35
C ARG A 204 -4.46 -10.65 -7.36
N THR A 205 -3.24 -10.74 -6.88
CA THR A 205 -2.08 -11.21 -7.66
C THR A 205 -1.62 -12.55 -7.10
N ARG A 206 -1.38 -13.51 -7.99
CA ARG A 206 -0.80 -14.80 -7.67
C ARG A 206 0.36 -15.08 -8.62
N ASN A 207 1.54 -15.29 -8.06
CA ASN A 207 2.72 -15.75 -8.78
C ASN A 207 3.18 -17.06 -8.17
N ILE A 208 3.40 -18.08 -9.00
CA ILE A 208 3.97 -19.35 -8.57
C ILE A 208 5.18 -19.61 -9.46
N LEU A 209 6.35 -19.74 -8.84
CA LEU A 209 7.60 -20.06 -9.51
C LEU A 209 8.07 -21.44 -9.04
N VAL A 210 8.36 -22.32 -10.00
CA VAL A 210 8.95 -23.64 -9.76
C VAL A 210 10.26 -23.73 -10.54
N GLU A 211 11.34 -24.03 -9.83
CA GLU A 211 12.67 -24.13 -10.43
C GLU A 211 13.27 -25.51 -10.13
N ASN A 212 13.77 -26.13 -11.15
CA ASN A 212 14.54 -27.39 -11.08
C ASN A 212 15.96 -27.08 -11.51
N LEU A 213 16.92 -27.28 -10.62
CA LEU A 213 18.32 -26.93 -10.84
C LEU A 213 19.19 -28.17 -10.64
N LEU A 214 20.03 -28.47 -11.62
CA LEU A 214 21.07 -29.48 -11.55
C LEU A 214 22.42 -28.78 -11.63
N THR A 215 23.20 -28.85 -10.55
CA THR A 215 24.52 -28.23 -10.44
C THR A 215 25.58 -29.30 -10.34
N PHE A 216 26.65 -29.13 -11.11
CA PHE A 216 27.84 -29.96 -11.02
C PHE A 216 29.06 -29.09 -10.68
N ASP A 217 29.73 -29.41 -9.57
CA ASP A 217 30.94 -28.73 -9.12
C ASP A 217 31.96 -29.78 -8.68
N ARG A 218 33.04 -29.90 -9.43
CA ARG A 218 34.12 -30.88 -9.08
C ARG A 218 35.48 -30.42 -9.53
N THR A 219 36.46 -30.75 -8.70
CA THR A 219 37.88 -30.55 -9.03
C THR A 219 38.49 -31.88 -9.42
N PHE A 220 39.23 -31.90 -10.54
CA PHE A 220 39.96 -32.99 -11.10
C PHE A 220 41.42 -32.58 -11.25
N GLY A 221 42.28 -32.99 -10.32
CA GLY A 221 43.66 -32.48 -10.26
C GLY A 221 43.66 -30.96 -10.10
N ASP A 222 44.28 -30.25 -11.03
CA ASP A 222 44.36 -28.77 -11.02
C ASP A 222 43.17 -28.08 -11.72
N HIS A 223 42.21 -28.86 -12.29
CA HIS A 223 41.08 -28.35 -13.05
C HIS A 223 39.82 -28.37 -12.21
N LYS A 224 39.17 -27.21 -12.07
CA LYS A 224 37.82 -27.06 -11.50
C LYS A 224 36.81 -26.95 -12.59
N VAL A 225 35.81 -27.85 -12.62
CA VAL A 225 34.71 -27.84 -13.54
C VAL A 225 33.42 -27.52 -12.80
N SER A 226 32.70 -26.49 -13.25
CA SER A 226 31.38 -26.09 -12.76
C SER A 226 30.41 -26.00 -13.90
N ALA A 227 29.23 -26.62 -13.77
CA ALA A 227 28.14 -26.57 -14.74
C ALA A 227 26.80 -26.45 -14.02
N LEU A 228 25.85 -25.76 -14.63
CA LEU A 228 24.48 -25.62 -14.14
C LEU A 228 23.51 -25.79 -15.30
N VAL A 229 22.49 -26.63 -15.08
CA VAL A 229 21.32 -26.77 -15.96
C VAL A 229 20.08 -26.50 -15.13
N GLY A 230 19.16 -25.70 -15.66
CA GLY A 230 17.94 -25.34 -14.97
C GLY A 230 16.72 -25.39 -15.87
N TYR A 231 15.59 -25.74 -15.29
CA TYR A 231 14.26 -25.60 -15.87
C TYR A 231 13.38 -24.83 -14.91
N THR A 232 12.74 -23.77 -15.41
CA THR A 232 11.88 -22.86 -14.64
C THR A 232 10.49 -22.81 -15.25
N TYR A 233 9.49 -22.92 -14.40
CA TYR A 233 8.09 -22.71 -14.75
C TYR A 233 7.53 -21.58 -13.87
N GLN A 234 6.85 -20.61 -14.50
CA GLN A 234 6.18 -19.51 -13.79
C GLN A 234 4.74 -19.39 -14.27
N ASP A 235 3.80 -19.30 -13.32
CA ASP A 235 2.39 -18.97 -13.55
C ASP A 235 2.07 -17.67 -12.78
N SER A 236 1.67 -16.65 -13.54
CA SER A 236 1.26 -15.33 -12.98
C SER A 236 -0.18 -15.06 -13.34
N ARG A 237 -0.98 -14.71 -12.32
CA ARG A 237 -2.39 -14.35 -12.50
C ARG A 237 -2.69 -13.07 -11.75
N TYR A 238 -3.37 -12.18 -12.45
CA TYR A 238 -3.88 -10.93 -11.93
C TYR A 238 -5.39 -10.92 -12.08
N ARG A 239 -6.08 -10.50 -11.03
CA ARG A 239 -7.52 -10.25 -11.05
C ARG A 239 -7.80 -8.91 -10.39
N TYR A 240 -8.61 -8.13 -11.05
CA TYR A 240 -9.07 -6.83 -10.58
C TYR A 240 -10.60 -6.82 -10.58
N MET A 241 -11.18 -6.19 -9.57
CA MET A 241 -12.61 -5.93 -9.48
C MET A 241 -12.78 -4.55 -8.85
N GLN A 242 -13.70 -3.77 -9.40
CA GLN A 242 -14.09 -2.48 -8.85
C GLN A 242 -15.61 -2.40 -8.77
N GLY A 243 -16.10 -1.92 -7.66
CA GLY A 243 -17.50 -1.54 -7.49
C GLY A 243 -17.58 -0.06 -7.13
N SER A 244 -18.62 0.62 -7.62
CA SER A 244 -18.93 2.01 -7.29
C SER A 244 -20.40 2.16 -7.02
N GLY A 245 -20.77 3.00 -6.05
CA GLY A 245 -22.15 3.29 -5.70
C GLY A 245 -22.30 4.72 -5.20
N GLN A 246 -23.53 5.21 -5.21
CA GLN A 246 -23.87 6.57 -4.78
C GLN A 246 -25.08 6.57 -3.85
N GLY A 247 -25.32 7.70 -3.18
CA GLY A 247 -26.51 7.91 -2.34
C GLY A 247 -26.48 7.09 -1.04
N MET A 248 -25.32 6.87 -0.45
CA MET A 248 -25.21 6.30 0.90
C MET A 248 -25.65 7.33 1.93
N PRO A 249 -26.19 6.90 3.09
CA PRO A 249 -26.32 7.77 4.25
C PRO A 249 -24.95 8.36 4.62
N THR A 250 -24.95 9.60 5.09
CA THR A 250 -23.70 10.29 5.48
C THR A 250 -22.92 9.48 6.52
N GLY A 251 -21.62 9.28 6.28
CA GLY A 251 -20.71 8.53 7.15
C GLY A 251 -20.71 7.00 6.94
N ILE A 252 -21.61 6.47 6.11
CA ILE A 252 -21.58 5.06 5.71
C ILE A 252 -20.67 4.89 4.49
N THR A 253 -19.67 4.04 4.61
CA THR A 253 -18.60 3.86 3.62
C THR A 253 -18.65 2.53 2.88
N GLU A 254 -19.67 1.70 3.16
CA GLU A 254 -19.88 0.41 2.55
C GLU A 254 -20.72 0.53 1.28
N ILE A 255 -20.28 -0.14 0.21
CA ILE A 255 -20.93 -0.06 -1.12
C ILE A 255 -22.35 -0.66 -1.13
N ASP A 256 -22.65 -1.60 -0.24
CA ASP A 256 -23.97 -2.24 -0.13
C ASP A 256 -25.06 -1.30 0.42
N ALA A 257 -24.65 -0.18 1.04
CA ALA A 257 -25.56 0.89 1.47
C ALA A 257 -25.93 1.88 0.36
N ALA A 258 -25.40 1.73 -0.86
CA ALA A 258 -25.69 2.60 -1.99
C ALA A 258 -27.13 2.45 -2.46
N SER A 259 -27.83 3.57 -2.63
CA SER A 259 -29.21 3.62 -3.11
C SER A 259 -29.32 3.72 -4.62
N GLN A 260 -28.25 4.09 -5.31
CA GLN A 260 -28.22 4.26 -6.77
C GLN A 260 -26.78 4.14 -7.34
N GLY A 261 -26.69 4.04 -8.66
CA GLY A 261 -25.42 4.11 -9.38
C GLY A 261 -24.49 2.90 -9.13
N LEU A 262 -25.03 1.74 -8.76
CA LEU A 262 -24.23 0.53 -8.60
C LEU A 262 -23.64 0.10 -9.94
N ALA A 263 -22.32 0.12 -10.04
CA ALA A 263 -21.55 -0.38 -11.16
C ALA A 263 -20.45 -1.32 -10.67
N VAL A 264 -20.28 -2.45 -11.35
CA VAL A 264 -19.19 -3.42 -11.08
C VAL A 264 -18.46 -3.69 -12.39
N SER A 265 -17.14 -3.62 -12.36
CA SER A 265 -16.26 -3.87 -13.51
C SER A 265 -15.10 -4.81 -13.15
#